data_4e4f7be3202bedf665613bc567b80d03
#
_entry.id   4e4f7be3202bedf665613bc567b80d03
#
_cell.length_a   1.000
_cell.length_b   1.000
_cell.length_c   1.000
_cell.angle_alpha   90.00
_cell.angle_beta   90.00
_cell.angle_gamma   90.00
#
_symmetry.space_group_name_H-M   'P 1'
#
loop_
_entity.id
_entity.type
_entity.pdbx_description
1 polymer ?
#
loop_
_entity_poly.entity_id
_entity_poly.type
_entity_poly.pdbx_seq_one_letter_code
_entity_poly.pdbx_strand_id
1 'polypeptide(L)'
;KLNQKYQIVWATGPKQFDIVKEELKKSSIDIEKVPNAKILPYIYNMEEIMNISDIIVARSGAMTITEISNLGKPSILIPLPNVSQDHQLRNAEVLQKIGAAQIILNNELEKDILNKEIIEIASNKAKMKEMGEKASTKSVKNVQEKIYAEIKKIVKGGK
;
A
#
# COMPACT_ATOMS: atom_id res chain seq x y z
N LYS A 1 0.08 13.78 -14.94
CA LYS A 1 -1.03 13.25 -15.78
C LYS A 1 -2.07 12.51 -14.92
N LEU A 2 -1.66 11.67 -13.96
CA LEU A 2 -2.61 10.97 -13.05
C LEU A 2 -3.45 11.95 -12.23
N ASN A 3 -2.85 13.01 -11.68
CA ASN A 3 -3.54 14.03 -10.89
C ASN A 3 -4.63 14.82 -11.62
N GLN A 4 -4.71 14.73 -12.92
CA GLN A 4 -5.81 15.32 -13.70
C GLN A 4 -7.08 14.45 -13.66
N LYS A 5 -6.94 13.17 -13.34
CA LYS A 5 -8.00 12.15 -13.40
C LYS A 5 -8.32 11.56 -12.03
N TYR A 6 -7.35 11.53 -11.13
CA TYR A 6 -7.42 10.87 -9.83
C TYR A 6 -6.96 11.80 -8.72
N GLN A 7 -7.48 11.59 -7.53
CA GLN A 7 -6.95 12.20 -6.32
C GLN A 7 -5.79 11.35 -5.81
N ILE A 8 -4.68 12.00 -5.45
CA ILE A 8 -3.47 11.34 -5.00
C ILE A 8 -3.09 11.85 -3.62
N VAL A 9 -2.88 10.95 -2.67
CA VAL A 9 -2.23 11.25 -1.40
C VAL A 9 -0.93 10.48 -1.36
N TRP A 10 0.19 11.19 -1.24
CA TRP A 10 1.51 10.59 -1.26
C TRP A 10 2.31 10.94 -0.01
N ALA A 11 2.61 9.94 0.82
CA ALA A 11 3.57 10.06 1.91
C ALA A 11 4.97 9.66 1.42
N THR A 12 5.89 10.61 1.43
CA THR A 12 7.27 10.38 0.97
C THR A 12 8.17 9.79 2.05
N GLY A 13 7.77 9.90 3.30
CA GLY A 13 8.61 9.74 4.48
C GLY A 13 9.34 11.05 4.84
N PRO A 14 9.53 11.34 6.14
CA PRO A 14 10.13 12.61 6.58
C PRO A 14 11.51 12.87 5.99
N LYS A 15 12.34 11.84 5.89
CA LYS A 15 13.72 11.96 5.37
C LYS A 15 13.79 12.25 3.87
N GLN A 16 12.77 11.88 3.12
CA GLN A 16 12.74 12.03 1.66
C GLN A 16 11.95 13.23 1.20
N PHE A 17 11.18 13.86 2.09
CA PHE A 17 10.23 14.90 1.72
C PHE A 17 10.89 16.09 1.02
N ASP A 18 11.95 16.64 1.60
CA ASP A 18 12.65 17.80 1.02
C ASP A 18 13.33 17.44 -0.29
N ILE A 19 13.91 16.24 -0.40
CA ILE A 19 14.53 15.76 -1.65
C ILE A 19 13.47 15.67 -2.75
N VAL A 20 12.33 15.06 -2.46
CA VAL A 20 11.21 14.94 -3.42
C VAL A 20 10.68 16.32 -3.80
N LYS A 21 10.54 17.24 -2.84
CA LYS A 21 10.10 18.60 -3.10
C LYS A 21 11.03 19.32 -4.08
N GLU A 22 12.34 19.21 -3.89
CA GLU A 22 13.34 19.82 -4.79
C GLU A 22 13.31 19.19 -6.19
N GLU A 23 13.22 17.86 -6.29
CA GLU A 23 13.16 17.17 -7.58
C GLU A 23 11.88 17.54 -8.37
N LEU A 24 10.75 17.65 -7.69
CA LEU A 24 9.51 18.10 -8.32
C LEU A 24 9.63 19.55 -8.79
N LYS A 25 10.25 20.42 -7.99
CA LYS A 25 10.50 21.83 -8.36
C LYS A 25 11.41 21.94 -9.59
N LYS A 26 12.47 21.13 -9.71
CA LYS A 26 13.31 21.06 -10.91
C LYS A 26 12.49 20.66 -12.15
N SER A 27 11.45 19.87 -11.97
CA SER A 27 10.50 19.48 -13.01
C SER A 27 9.34 20.49 -13.20
N SER A 28 9.46 21.69 -12.66
CA SER A 28 8.44 22.75 -12.70
C SER A 28 7.12 22.35 -12.03
N ILE A 29 7.17 21.48 -11.05
CA ILE A 29 6.01 21.06 -10.26
C ILE A 29 6.10 21.65 -8.86
N ASP A 30 5.17 22.54 -8.55
CA ASP A 30 5.01 23.09 -7.20
C ASP A 30 4.04 22.22 -6.40
N ILE A 31 4.54 21.53 -5.38
CA ILE A 31 3.76 20.55 -4.61
C ILE A 31 2.56 21.18 -3.87
N GLU A 32 2.61 22.48 -3.60
CA GLU A 32 1.52 23.21 -2.92
C GLU A 32 0.39 23.58 -3.88
N LYS A 33 0.67 23.55 -5.19
CA LYS A 33 -0.24 23.94 -6.25
C LYS A 33 -0.65 22.79 -7.17
N VAL A 34 -0.19 21.55 -6.92
CA VAL A 34 -0.58 20.42 -7.73
C VAL A 34 -2.06 20.09 -7.52
N PRO A 35 -2.89 20.24 -8.54
CA PRO A 35 -4.31 19.94 -8.39
C PRO A 35 -4.51 18.43 -8.13
N ASN A 36 -5.45 18.09 -7.25
CA ASN A 36 -5.81 16.72 -6.92
C ASN A 36 -4.66 15.84 -6.39
N ALA A 37 -3.57 16.45 -5.92
CA ALA A 37 -2.48 15.71 -5.28
C ALA A 37 -2.07 16.38 -3.97
N LYS A 38 -1.94 15.58 -2.93
CA LYS A 38 -1.44 16.00 -1.62
C LYS A 38 -0.19 15.21 -1.31
N ILE A 39 0.95 15.90 -1.28
CA ILE A 39 2.27 15.32 -1.00
C ILE A 39 2.67 15.70 0.40
N LEU A 40 2.91 14.72 1.25
CA LEU A 40 3.13 14.90 2.68
C LEU A 40 4.40 14.16 3.14
N PRO A 41 5.10 14.67 4.15
CA PRO A 41 6.18 13.92 4.78
C PRO A 41 5.66 12.68 5.50
N TYR A 42 4.46 12.77 6.09
CA TYR A 42 3.86 11.70 6.85
C TYR A 42 2.32 11.81 6.86
N ILE A 43 1.62 10.70 6.95
CA ILE A 43 0.16 10.63 7.09
C ILE A 43 -0.15 10.14 8.50
N TYR A 44 -0.69 11.01 9.37
CA TYR A 44 -1.01 10.68 10.76
C TYR A 44 -2.27 9.80 10.88
N ASN A 45 -3.24 10.01 10.01
CA ASN A 45 -4.49 9.25 9.94
C ASN A 45 -4.45 8.23 8.80
N MET A 46 -3.41 7.39 8.77
CA MET A 46 -3.17 6.42 7.69
C MET A 46 -4.37 5.50 7.46
N GLU A 47 -4.98 5.00 8.55
CA GLU A 47 -6.13 4.10 8.46
C GLU A 47 -7.30 4.75 7.70
N GLU A 48 -7.62 6.01 8.00
CA GLU A 48 -8.69 6.74 7.32
C GLU A 48 -8.37 6.93 5.83
N ILE A 49 -7.14 7.34 5.50
CA ILE A 49 -6.70 7.55 4.13
C ILE A 49 -6.71 6.23 3.35
N MET A 50 -6.22 5.15 3.93
CA MET A 50 -6.28 3.84 3.29
C MET A 50 -7.71 3.36 3.10
N ASN A 51 -8.59 3.64 4.06
CA ASN A 51 -10.00 3.24 3.98
C ASN A 51 -10.76 3.96 2.85
N ILE A 52 -10.51 5.24 2.62
CA ILE A 52 -11.15 5.98 1.52
C ILE A 52 -10.44 5.80 0.16
N SER A 53 -9.25 5.21 0.13
CA SER A 53 -8.52 4.98 -1.11
C SER A 53 -9.14 3.86 -1.93
N ASP A 54 -9.18 4.03 -3.25
CA ASP A 54 -9.60 3.00 -4.19
C ASP A 54 -8.47 2.02 -4.52
N ILE A 55 -7.24 2.50 -4.56
CA ILE A 55 -6.02 1.72 -4.85
C ILE A 55 -4.90 2.17 -3.91
N ILE A 56 -4.13 1.22 -3.42
CA ILE A 56 -2.97 1.47 -2.57
C ILE A 56 -1.69 1.13 -3.34
N VAL A 57 -0.76 2.08 -3.41
CA VAL A 57 0.60 1.85 -3.92
C VAL A 57 1.56 1.93 -2.74
N ALA A 58 2.24 0.84 -2.40
CA ALA A 58 3.06 0.80 -1.20
C ALA A 58 4.23 -0.19 -1.28
N ARG A 59 5.15 -0.07 -0.32
CA ARG A 59 6.10 -1.13 0.01
C ARG A 59 5.36 -2.28 0.70
N SER A 60 5.88 -3.50 0.56
CA SER A 60 5.21 -4.74 1.03
C SER A 60 5.70 -5.19 2.42
N GLY A 61 5.81 -4.26 3.36
CA GLY A 61 6.03 -4.60 4.76
C GLY A 61 4.88 -5.43 5.34
N ALA A 62 5.14 -6.27 6.34
CA ALA A 62 4.13 -7.16 6.93
C ALA A 62 2.90 -6.41 7.45
N MET A 63 3.08 -5.26 8.10
CA MET A 63 1.97 -4.43 8.58
C MET A 63 1.13 -3.91 7.42
N THR A 64 1.77 -3.38 6.36
CA THR A 64 1.08 -2.87 5.17
C THR A 64 0.24 -3.96 4.48
N ILE A 65 0.78 -5.19 4.35
CA ILE A 65 0.03 -6.33 3.81
C ILE A 65 -1.19 -6.65 4.67
N THR A 66 -1.03 -6.61 5.99
CA THR A 66 -2.14 -6.85 6.92
C THR A 66 -3.22 -5.77 6.79
N GLU A 67 -2.84 -4.50 6.73
CA GLU A 67 -3.74 -3.36 6.56
C GLU A 67 -4.50 -3.44 5.24
N ILE A 68 -3.81 -3.67 4.12
CA ILE A 68 -4.40 -3.86 2.79
C ILE A 68 -5.41 -5.01 2.81
N SER A 69 -5.05 -6.14 3.42
CA SER A 69 -5.92 -7.31 3.52
C SER A 69 -7.17 -7.04 4.37
N ASN A 70 -7.00 -6.37 5.51
CA ASN A 70 -8.12 -6.05 6.41
C ASN A 70 -9.10 -5.06 5.78
N LEU A 71 -8.60 -4.10 5.02
CA LEU A 71 -9.41 -3.10 4.33
C LEU A 71 -9.96 -3.59 2.97
N GLY A 72 -9.48 -4.74 2.48
CA GLY A 72 -9.90 -5.29 1.20
C GLY A 72 -9.58 -4.38 0.03
N LYS A 73 -8.36 -3.84 -0.02
CA LYS A 73 -7.99 -2.86 -1.06
C LYS A 73 -7.16 -3.48 -2.19
N PRO A 74 -7.47 -3.16 -3.45
CA PRO A 74 -6.58 -3.43 -4.56
C PRO A 74 -5.24 -2.74 -4.33
N SER A 75 -4.14 -3.39 -4.68
CA SER A 75 -2.83 -2.79 -4.43
C SER A 75 -1.82 -3.02 -5.55
N ILE A 76 -0.88 -2.09 -5.64
CA ILE A 76 0.36 -2.22 -6.39
C ILE A 76 1.49 -2.21 -5.37
N LEU A 77 2.22 -3.31 -5.28
CA LEU A 77 3.26 -3.51 -4.29
C LEU A 77 4.64 -3.37 -4.93
N ILE A 78 5.47 -2.57 -4.30
CA ILE A 78 6.84 -2.30 -4.75
C ILE A 78 7.79 -2.76 -3.64
N PRO A 79 8.21 -4.05 -3.64
CA PRO A 79 9.10 -4.59 -2.62
C PRO A 79 10.40 -3.82 -2.53
N LEU A 80 10.87 -3.53 -1.32
CA LEU A 80 12.19 -2.94 -1.11
C LEU A 80 13.26 -4.01 -1.36
N PRO A 81 14.24 -3.77 -2.25
CA PRO A 81 15.33 -4.72 -2.50
C PRO A 81 16.30 -4.78 -1.31
N ASN A 82 17.06 -5.86 -1.22
CA ASN A 82 18.14 -6.02 -0.25
C ASN A 82 17.73 -5.94 1.23
N VAL A 83 16.47 -6.18 1.54
CA VAL A 83 16.05 -6.43 2.92
C VAL A 83 16.26 -7.90 3.25
N SER A 84 16.61 -8.20 4.50
CA SER A 84 16.92 -9.56 4.98
C SER A 84 15.98 -10.61 4.37
N GLN A 85 16.56 -11.61 3.67
CA GLN A 85 15.86 -12.77 3.10
C GLN A 85 14.67 -12.46 2.17
N ASP A 86 14.66 -11.32 1.47
CA ASP A 86 13.61 -10.92 0.53
C ASP A 86 12.18 -10.94 1.11
N HIS A 87 12.06 -10.68 2.42
CA HIS A 87 10.77 -10.73 3.11
C HIS A 87 9.69 -9.88 2.44
N GLN A 88 10.05 -8.69 1.92
CA GLN A 88 9.05 -7.85 1.26
C GLN A 88 8.55 -8.46 -0.05
N LEU A 89 9.42 -9.08 -0.84
CA LEU A 89 9.01 -9.77 -2.05
C LEU A 89 8.06 -10.93 -1.73
N ARG A 90 8.42 -11.78 -0.75
CA ARG A 90 7.57 -12.89 -0.31
C ARG A 90 6.22 -12.42 0.21
N ASN A 91 6.18 -11.33 0.96
CA ASN A 91 4.94 -10.73 1.42
C ASN A 91 4.06 -10.27 0.24
N ALA A 92 4.64 -9.60 -0.75
CA ALA A 92 3.92 -9.15 -1.94
C ALA A 92 3.37 -10.33 -2.75
N GLU A 93 4.14 -11.40 -2.92
CA GLU A 93 3.73 -12.61 -3.65
C GLU A 93 2.49 -13.28 -3.03
N VAL A 94 2.29 -13.17 -1.71
CA VAL A 94 1.09 -13.72 -1.06
C VAL A 94 -0.19 -13.10 -1.63
N LEU A 95 -0.20 -11.78 -1.84
CA LEU A 95 -1.35 -11.08 -2.41
C LEU A 95 -1.39 -11.21 -3.94
N GLN A 96 -0.24 -11.24 -4.61
CA GLN A 96 -0.18 -11.44 -6.06
C GLN A 96 -0.73 -12.81 -6.48
N LYS A 97 -0.33 -13.89 -5.79
CA LYS A 97 -0.77 -15.27 -6.09
C LYS A 97 -2.28 -15.45 -6.04
N ILE A 98 -2.97 -14.70 -5.22
CA ILE A 98 -4.44 -14.70 -5.16
C ILE A 98 -5.08 -13.66 -6.07
N GLY A 99 -4.29 -12.87 -6.80
CA GLY A 99 -4.77 -11.81 -7.68
C GLY A 99 -5.33 -10.59 -6.94
N ALA A 100 -4.86 -10.31 -5.73
CA ALA A 100 -5.23 -9.15 -4.92
C ALA A 100 -4.28 -7.96 -5.14
N ALA A 101 -3.08 -8.20 -5.65
CA ALA A 101 -2.07 -7.17 -5.89
C ALA A 101 -1.32 -7.40 -7.21
N GLN A 102 -0.81 -6.31 -7.77
CA GLN A 102 0.25 -6.31 -8.78
C GLN A 102 1.59 -6.05 -8.10
N ILE A 103 2.68 -6.64 -8.61
CA ILE A 103 4.04 -6.35 -8.14
C ILE A 103 4.79 -5.63 -9.23
N ILE A 104 5.49 -4.55 -8.86
CA ILE A 104 6.50 -3.89 -9.67
C ILE A 104 7.82 -4.01 -8.91
N LEU A 105 8.82 -4.66 -9.48
CA LEU A 105 10.12 -4.74 -8.82
C LEU A 105 10.80 -3.37 -8.81
N ASN A 106 11.60 -3.10 -7.78
CA ASN A 106 12.19 -1.77 -7.61
C ASN A 106 13.13 -1.37 -8.77
N ASN A 107 13.81 -2.33 -9.39
CA ASN A 107 14.65 -2.13 -10.58
C ASN A 107 13.83 -1.98 -11.88
N GLU A 108 12.56 -2.33 -11.87
CA GLU A 108 11.62 -2.18 -12.99
C GLU A 108 10.73 -0.96 -12.81
N LEU A 109 10.89 -0.23 -11.68
CA LEU A 109 10.06 0.93 -11.35
C LEU A 109 10.41 2.11 -12.23
N GLU A 110 9.76 2.17 -13.38
CA GLU A 110 9.78 3.29 -14.29
C GLU A 110 8.47 4.07 -14.24
N LYS A 111 8.53 5.35 -14.57
CA LYS A 111 7.38 6.27 -14.55
C LYS A 111 6.20 5.72 -15.34
N ASP A 112 6.45 5.17 -16.51
CA ASP A 112 5.39 4.72 -17.41
C ASP A 112 4.78 3.39 -16.96
N ILE A 113 5.57 2.50 -16.35
CA ILE A 113 5.09 1.22 -15.82
C ILE A 113 4.10 1.47 -14.68
N LEU A 114 4.48 2.27 -13.68
CA LEU A 114 3.59 2.58 -12.56
C LEU A 114 2.31 3.27 -13.02
N ASN A 115 2.42 4.25 -13.92
CA ASN A 115 1.26 4.93 -14.47
C ASN A 115 0.31 3.98 -15.21
N LYS A 116 0.86 3.07 -16.02
CA LYS A 116 0.10 2.07 -16.76
C LYS A 116 -0.68 1.16 -15.81
N GLU A 117 -0.01 0.60 -14.82
CA GLU A 117 -0.65 -0.30 -13.84
C GLU A 117 -1.75 0.40 -13.04
N ILE A 118 -1.52 1.64 -12.59
CA ILE A 118 -2.56 2.41 -11.90
C ILE A 118 -3.77 2.62 -12.80
N ILE A 119 -3.56 3.05 -14.05
CA ILE A 119 -4.66 3.32 -14.99
C ILE A 119 -5.40 2.02 -15.33
N GLU A 120 -4.70 0.91 -15.53
CA GLU A 120 -5.30 -0.38 -15.86
C GLU A 120 -6.25 -0.84 -14.74
N ILE A 121 -5.81 -0.74 -13.50
CA ILE A 121 -6.67 -1.11 -12.35
C ILE A 121 -7.80 -0.09 -12.20
N ALA A 122 -7.49 1.21 -12.15
CA ALA A 122 -8.46 2.25 -11.85
C ALA A 122 -9.56 2.42 -12.92
N SER A 123 -9.29 2.06 -14.18
CA SER A 123 -10.28 2.12 -15.26
C SER A 123 -11.24 0.94 -15.27
N ASN A 124 -10.97 -0.12 -14.50
CA ASN A 124 -11.77 -1.34 -14.47
C ASN A 124 -12.36 -1.59 -13.08
N LYS A 125 -13.57 -1.08 -12.85
CA LYS A 125 -14.27 -1.24 -11.57
C LYS A 125 -14.48 -2.69 -11.16
N ALA A 126 -14.72 -3.59 -12.11
CA ALA A 126 -14.89 -5.02 -11.82
C ALA A 126 -13.57 -5.64 -11.33
N LYS A 127 -12.44 -5.33 -11.99
CA LYS A 127 -11.10 -5.73 -11.56
C LYS A 127 -10.77 -5.20 -10.17
N MET A 128 -11.04 -3.93 -9.89
CA MET A 128 -10.81 -3.34 -8.56
C MET A 128 -11.60 -4.07 -7.49
N LYS A 129 -12.89 -4.33 -7.73
CA LYS A 129 -13.75 -5.05 -6.78
C LYS A 129 -13.22 -6.46 -6.54
N GLU A 130 -12.91 -7.20 -7.59
CA GLU A 130 -12.36 -8.57 -7.49
C GLU A 130 -11.06 -8.60 -6.71
N MET A 131 -10.12 -7.69 -7.00
CA MET A 131 -8.85 -7.59 -6.27
C MET A 131 -9.07 -7.30 -4.78
N GLY A 132 -9.99 -6.40 -4.44
CA GLY A 132 -10.33 -6.06 -3.06
C GLY A 132 -10.96 -7.24 -2.32
N GLU A 133 -11.90 -7.96 -2.93
CA GLU A 133 -12.50 -9.17 -2.35
C GLU A 133 -11.45 -10.24 -2.09
N LYS A 134 -10.53 -10.46 -3.04
CA LYS A 134 -9.41 -11.38 -2.89
C LYS A 134 -8.46 -10.96 -1.77
N ALA A 135 -8.14 -9.66 -1.64
CA ALA A 135 -7.33 -9.16 -0.53
C ALA A 135 -7.97 -9.50 0.82
N SER A 136 -9.28 -9.29 0.95
CA SER A 136 -10.03 -9.60 2.18
C SER A 136 -9.97 -11.07 2.59
N THR A 137 -9.70 -12.00 1.68
CA THR A 137 -9.55 -13.43 2.03
C THR A 137 -8.33 -13.71 2.90
N LYS A 138 -7.34 -12.78 2.91
CA LYS A 138 -6.14 -12.85 3.74
C LYS A 138 -6.27 -12.09 5.07
N SER A 139 -7.40 -11.44 5.29
CA SER A 139 -7.68 -10.76 6.56
C SER A 139 -7.73 -11.76 7.71
N VAL A 140 -7.04 -11.45 8.78
CA VAL A 140 -7.10 -12.22 10.02
C VAL A 140 -8.18 -11.61 10.91
N LYS A 141 -9.35 -12.26 10.96
CA LYS A 141 -10.47 -11.83 11.81
C LYS A 141 -10.22 -12.23 13.27
N ASN A 142 -10.75 -11.43 14.18
CA ASN A 142 -10.78 -11.70 15.62
C ASN A 142 -9.38 -11.90 16.24
N VAL A 143 -8.39 -11.10 15.79
CA VAL A 143 -7.01 -11.19 16.28
C VAL A 143 -6.93 -10.96 17.78
N GLN A 144 -7.65 -9.95 18.30
CA GLN A 144 -7.68 -9.63 19.73
C GLN A 144 -8.23 -10.79 20.56
N GLU A 145 -9.33 -11.42 20.12
CA GLU A 145 -9.93 -12.55 20.79
C GLU A 145 -9.00 -13.77 20.79
N LYS A 146 -8.33 -14.02 19.67
CA LYS A 146 -7.35 -15.13 19.57
C LYS A 146 -6.17 -14.90 20.50
N ILE A 147 -5.59 -13.70 20.52
CA ILE A 147 -4.49 -13.33 21.43
C ILE A 147 -4.95 -13.48 22.88
N TYR A 148 -6.12 -12.95 23.22
CA TYR A 148 -6.67 -13.06 24.56
C TYR A 148 -6.87 -14.52 24.98
N ALA A 149 -7.39 -15.37 24.08
CA ALA A 149 -7.56 -16.78 24.34
C ALA A 149 -6.24 -17.51 24.63
N GLU A 150 -5.18 -17.19 23.86
CA GLU A 150 -3.83 -17.76 24.09
C GLU A 150 -3.23 -17.28 25.43
N ILE A 151 -3.30 -15.99 25.73
CA ILE A 151 -2.86 -15.45 27.03
C ILE A 151 -3.60 -16.16 28.17
N LYS A 152 -4.89 -16.36 28.04
CA LYS A 152 -5.70 -17.02 29.07
C LYS A 152 -5.31 -18.47 29.29
N LYS A 153 -4.88 -19.19 28.25
CA LYS A 153 -4.34 -20.57 28.37
C LYS A 153 -3.04 -20.57 29.16
N ILE A 154 -2.12 -19.66 28.88
CA ILE A 154 -0.83 -19.54 29.55
C ILE A 154 -1.02 -19.23 31.03
N VAL A 155 -1.87 -18.26 31.36
CA VAL A 155 -2.15 -17.87 32.75
C VAL A 155 -2.84 -18.98 33.53
N LYS A 156 -3.71 -19.78 32.92
CA LYS A 156 -4.40 -20.90 33.58
C LYS A 156 -3.56 -22.17 33.65
N GLY A 157 -2.64 -22.38 32.73
CA GLY A 157 -1.74 -23.56 32.70
C GLY A 157 -0.54 -23.46 33.64
N GLY A 158 -0.33 -22.33 34.30
CA GLY A 158 0.74 -22.08 35.27
C GLY A 158 0.37 -22.39 36.73
N LYS A 159 -0.56 -23.33 36.96
CA LYS A 159 -0.86 -23.87 38.28
C LYS A 159 -0.49 -25.33 38.35
#